data_1b35ec477d1d959e445952c444c8b1b2
#
_entry.id   1b35ec477d1d959e445952c444c8b1b2
#
_cell.length_a   1.000
_cell.length_b   1.000
_cell.length_c   1.000
_cell.angle_alpha   90.00
_cell.angle_beta   90.00
_cell.angle_gamma   90.00
#
_symmetry.space_group_name_H-M   'P 1'
#
loop_
_entity.id
_entity.type
_entity.pdbx_description
1 polymer ?
#
loop_
_entity_poly.entity_id
_entity_poly.type
_entity_poly.pdbx_seq_one_letter_code
_entity_poly.pdbx_strand_id
1 'polypeptide(L)'
;PISKVVPVAQVATAGDLDHDDMAVPAFVPPPPKIDLGLPDVWVLELSSFQLDGVQGFEPSAATVLNITEDHLDWHGSLSAYTEAKTRIWGTQGLMVINRDDPLVLAMTPPDESTRKKNRLPRAWLSFGLGMPQRPGDYGLETLNGMTWLVRAHEADETRKRRRDEEEEIHIQRLMPADALRIRGEHNALNALAALALACSTGTQLAPMLYGLREYRGEPHRVETVAVIHDVEYIDDSKGTNVGATVAALQGLGRQRRIVVILGGDGKGQDFSPLLEPVRRHVRSVLLIGRDAPRLREALASAGVPMTDKQTLPQAVREARALAQPGDRKSTRLNSS
;
A
#
# COMPACT_ATOMS: atom_id res chain seq x y z
N PRO A 1 -19.11 -20.85 11.74
CA PRO A 1 -19.39 -21.02 13.14
C PRO A 1 -18.09 -21.37 13.86
N ILE A 2 -17.40 -20.38 14.37
CA ILE A 2 -16.25 -20.57 15.26
C ILE A 2 -16.59 -19.80 16.51
N SER A 3 -17.19 -20.47 17.47
CA SER A 3 -17.29 -20.01 18.85
C SER A 3 -16.76 -21.11 19.75
N LYS A 4 -15.59 -20.90 20.32
CA LYS A 4 -15.21 -21.49 21.61
C LYS A 4 -14.38 -20.45 22.35
N VAL A 5 -15.09 -19.71 23.20
CA VAL A 5 -14.48 -18.89 24.24
C VAL A 5 -14.03 -19.82 25.35
N VAL A 6 -12.76 -19.78 25.72
CA VAL A 6 -12.23 -20.51 26.89
C VAL A 6 -12.48 -19.63 28.11
N PRO A 7 -13.05 -20.16 29.22
CA PRO A 7 -13.37 -19.35 30.39
C PRO A 7 -12.12 -18.96 31.18
N VAL A 8 -12.15 -17.72 31.66
CA VAL A 8 -11.17 -17.13 32.57
C VAL A 8 -11.26 -17.82 33.91
N ALA A 9 -10.13 -18.30 34.44
CA ALA A 9 -10.03 -18.86 35.77
C ALA A 9 -10.28 -17.79 36.85
N GLN A 10 -11.17 -18.10 37.80
CA GLN A 10 -11.45 -17.25 38.94
C GLN A 10 -10.24 -17.19 39.89
N VAL A 11 -9.90 -15.98 40.30
CA VAL A 11 -8.92 -15.71 41.35
C VAL A 11 -9.59 -15.99 42.70
N ALA A 12 -9.04 -16.88 43.48
CA ALA A 12 -9.46 -17.13 44.86
C ALA A 12 -8.93 -16.02 45.76
N THR A 13 -9.80 -15.51 46.64
CA THR A 13 -9.51 -14.51 47.67
C THR A 13 -8.73 -15.09 48.82
N ALA A 14 -7.77 -14.33 49.32
CA ALA A 14 -6.93 -14.63 50.46
C ALA A 14 -7.73 -14.69 51.77
N GLY A 15 -7.44 -15.67 52.61
CA GLY A 15 -7.81 -15.76 54.02
C GLY A 15 -6.69 -16.42 54.81
N ASP A 16 -6.26 -15.72 55.82
CA ASP A 16 -5.49 -16.12 57.00
C ASP A 16 -4.02 -16.60 56.86
N LEU A 17 -3.18 -15.75 57.45
CA LEU A 17 -1.76 -15.97 57.70
C LEU A 17 -1.55 -16.82 58.93
N ASP A 18 -0.79 -17.91 58.80
CA ASP A 18 -0.01 -18.49 59.89
C ASP A 18 1.44 -18.67 59.43
N HIS A 19 2.35 -18.33 60.35
CA HIS A 19 3.80 -18.28 60.18
C HIS A 19 4.42 -19.69 60.14
N ASP A 20 5.51 -19.75 59.38
CA ASP A 20 6.57 -20.78 59.25
C ASP A 20 6.38 -21.78 58.13
N ASP A 21 6.93 -21.41 56.99
CA ASP A 21 7.85 -22.21 56.16
C ASP A 21 8.15 -21.42 54.87
N MET A 22 9.38 -20.94 54.77
CA MET A 22 9.91 -20.33 53.54
C MET A 22 10.11 -21.46 52.48
N ALA A 23 9.06 -22.02 52.00
CA ALA A 23 9.11 -22.87 50.81
C ALA A 23 9.30 -21.99 49.57
N VAL A 24 10.47 -22.05 48.97
CA VAL A 24 10.74 -21.46 47.64
C VAL A 24 9.64 -21.92 46.69
N PRO A 25 8.88 -21.02 46.05
CA PRO A 25 7.81 -21.48 45.14
C PRO A 25 8.46 -22.35 44.06
N ALA A 26 7.95 -23.57 43.94
CA ALA A 26 8.40 -24.50 42.90
C ALA A 26 8.21 -23.82 41.54
N PHE A 27 9.28 -23.74 40.75
CA PHE A 27 9.20 -23.27 39.37
C PHE A 27 8.22 -24.19 38.62
N VAL A 28 7.04 -23.66 38.32
CA VAL A 28 6.11 -24.32 37.42
C VAL A 28 6.51 -23.90 36.01
N PRO A 29 7.06 -24.81 35.19
CA PRO A 29 7.40 -24.49 33.82
C PRO A 29 6.13 -24.04 33.11
N PRO A 30 6.19 -23.01 32.23
CA PRO A 30 5.04 -22.62 31.43
C PRO A 30 4.54 -23.84 30.65
N PRO A 31 3.20 -23.97 30.48
CA PRO A 31 2.65 -25.10 29.73
C PRO A 31 3.29 -25.16 28.35
N PRO A 32 3.55 -26.36 27.83
CA PRO A 32 4.15 -26.52 26.50
C PRO A 32 3.26 -25.77 25.49
N LYS A 33 3.89 -24.91 24.65
CA LYS A 33 3.20 -24.29 23.53
C LYS A 33 2.68 -25.43 22.65
N ILE A 34 1.38 -25.57 22.55
CA ILE A 34 0.76 -26.50 21.61
C ILE A 34 1.06 -25.91 20.23
N ASP A 35 1.91 -26.57 19.47
CA ASP A 35 2.12 -26.24 18.06
C ASP A 35 0.85 -26.61 17.29
N LEU A 36 0.02 -25.60 17.04
CA LEU A 36 -1.22 -25.76 16.27
C LEU A 36 -0.94 -25.74 14.76
N GLY A 37 0.34 -25.68 14.33
CA GLY A 37 0.72 -25.51 12.92
C GLY A 37 0.26 -24.19 12.32
N LEU A 38 -0.09 -23.20 13.15
CA LEU A 38 -0.49 -21.87 12.70
C LEU A 38 0.77 -21.03 12.38
N PRO A 39 0.72 -20.16 11.37
CA PRO A 39 1.81 -19.27 11.08
C PRO A 39 2.03 -18.26 12.22
N ASP A 40 3.30 -17.88 12.46
CA ASP A 40 3.67 -16.88 13.46
C ASP A 40 3.15 -15.48 13.10
N VAL A 41 2.98 -15.20 11.81
CA VAL A 41 2.52 -13.91 11.27
C VAL A 41 1.46 -14.13 10.21
N TRP A 42 0.36 -13.41 10.33
CA TRP A 42 -0.70 -13.33 9.33
C TRP A 42 -0.60 -12.01 8.58
N VAL A 43 -0.47 -12.08 7.26
CA VAL A 43 -0.55 -10.91 6.38
C VAL A 43 -1.91 -10.94 5.69
N LEU A 44 -2.74 -9.94 5.97
CA LEU A 44 -4.11 -9.88 5.48
C LEU A 44 -4.29 -8.67 4.56
N GLU A 45 -4.85 -8.90 3.36
CA GLU A 45 -5.42 -7.85 2.52
C GLU A 45 -6.93 -7.82 2.77
N LEU A 46 -7.44 -6.68 3.22
CA LEU A 46 -8.86 -6.52 3.56
C LEU A 46 -9.50 -5.46 2.66
N SER A 47 -10.61 -5.82 2.02
CA SER A 47 -11.42 -4.90 1.23
C SER A 47 -12.23 -3.96 2.12
N SER A 48 -12.70 -2.83 1.56
CA SER A 48 -13.60 -1.93 2.27
C SER A 48 -14.92 -2.61 2.67
N PHE A 49 -15.40 -3.59 1.91
CA PHE A 49 -16.59 -4.38 2.23
C PHE A 49 -16.38 -5.23 3.48
N GLN A 50 -15.22 -5.89 3.61
CA GLN A 50 -14.90 -6.68 4.80
C GLN A 50 -14.75 -5.79 6.03
N LEU A 51 -14.18 -4.59 5.85
CA LEU A 51 -13.98 -3.63 6.93
C LEU A 51 -15.27 -2.91 7.34
N ASP A 52 -16.27 -2.80 6.47
CA ASP A 52 -17.49 -2.03 6.74
C ASP A 52 -18.27 -2.56 7.94
N GLY A 53 -18.36 -3.88 8.10
CA GLY A 53 -19.05 -4.52 9.22
C GLY A 53 -18.14 -5.01 10.36
N VAL A 54 -16.81 -4.79 10.29
CA VAL A 54 -15.88 -5.37 11.25
C VAL A 54 -15.92 -4.65 12.59
N GLN A 55 -15.90 -5.44 13.69
CA GLN A 55 -15.80 -4.94 15.06
C GLN A 55 -14.68 -5.67 15.80
N GLY A 56 -13.96 -4.96 16.65
CA GLY A 56 -12.92 -5.54 17.50
C GLY A 56 -11.69 -6.08 16.73
N PHE A 57 -11.46 -5.62 15.51
CA PHE A 57 -10.25 -5.98 14.76
C PHE A 57 -9.04 -5.24 15.33
N GLU A 58 -8.04 -5.98 15.80
CA GLU A 58 -6.84 -5.43 16.43
C GLU A 58 -5.58 -6.00 15.76
N PRO A 59 -5.08 -5.36 14.70
CA PRO A 59 -3.84 -5.77 14.05
C PRO A 59 -2.62 -5.33 14.87
N SER A 60 -1.50 -6.05 14.75
CA SER A 60 -0.20 -5.59 15.31
C SER A 60 0.29 -4.35 14.57
N ALA A 61 0.13 -4.31 13.26
CA ALA A 61 0.38 -3.15 12.41
C ALA A 61 -0.57 -3.17 11.21
N ALA A 62 -0.89 -2.00 10.68
CA ALA A 62 -1.73 -1.89 9.49
C ALA A 62 -1.30 -0.72 8.61
N THR A 63 -1.73 -0.72 7.34
CA THR A 63 -1.58 0.39 6.41
C THR A 63 -2.82 0.55 5.54
N VAL A 64 -3.12 1.80 5.20
CA VAL A 64 -3.95 2.17 4.05
C VAL A 64 -3.00 2.76 3.02
N LEU A 65 -2.85 2.12 1.86
CA LEU A 65 -1.88 2.55 0.86
C LEU A 65 -2.29 3.87 0.19
N ASN A 66 -3.57 4.00 -0.13
CA ASN A 66 -4.17 5.20 -0.70
C ASN A 66 -5.69 5.17 -0.56
N ILE A 67 -6.32 6.33 -0.76
CA ILE A 67 -7.76 6.48 -0.87
C ILE A 67 -8.08 7.10 -2.23
N THR A 68 -8.66 6.31 -3.12
CA THR A 68 -9.19 6.76 -4.41
C THR A 68 -10.64 6.32 -4.53
N GLU A 69 -11.44 7.04 -5.29
CA GLU A 69 -12.84 6.67 -5.52
C GLU A 69 -12.95 5.25 -6.06
N ASP A 70 -13.62 4.40 -5.31
CA ASP A 70 -13.99 3.04 -5.71
C ASP A 70 -15.20 2.61 -4.89
N HIS A 71 -16.02 1.71 -5.43
CA HIS A 71 -17.17 1.13 -4.73
C HIS A 71 -18.16 2.16 -4.14
N LEU A 72 -18.33 3.32 -4.81
CA LEU A 72 -19.28 4.36 -4.38
C LEU A 72 -20.74 3.91 -4.51
N ASP A 73 -21.00 2.94 -5.38
CA ASP A 73 -22.27 2.23 -5.49
C ASP A 73 -22.68 1.52 -4.19
N TRP A 74 -21.71 1.04 -3.42
CA TRP A 74 -21.92 0.38 -2.13
C TRP A 74 -21.89 1.38 -0.97
N HIS A 75 -20.84 2.19 -0.88
CA HIS A 75 -20.61 3.08 0.27
C HIS A 75 -21.40 4.39 0.19
N GLY A 76 -21.91 4.75 -0.98
CA GLY A 76 -22.66 5.98 -1.22
C GLY A 76 -21.82 7.26 -1.29
N SER A 77 -20.64 7.30 -0.68
CA SER A 77 -19.74 8.45 -0.73
C SER A 77 -18.29 8.07 -0.45
N LEU A 78 -17.34 8.91 -0.91
CA LEU A 78 -15.92 8.76 -0.60
C LEU A 78 -15.65 8.84 0.91
N SER A 79 -16.41 9.66 1.65
CA SER A 79 -16.27 9.76 3.10
C SER A 79 -16.64 8.45 3.80
N ALA A 80 -17.75 7.81 3.44
CA ALA A 80 -18.15 6.52 3.99
C ALA A 80 -17.17 5.39 3.62
N TYR A 81 -16.68 5.39 2.37
CA TYR A 81 -15.62 4.48 1.94
C TYR A 81 -14.34 4.65 2.76
N THR A 82 -13.92 5.90 2.97
CA THR A 82 -12.75 6.24 3.80
C THR A 82 -12.94 5.78 5.24
N GLU A 83 -14.11 6.04 5.83
CA GLU A 83 -14.46 5.61 7.18
C GLU A 83 -14.41 4.08 7.33
N ALA A 84 -14.98 3.35 6.37
CA ALA A 84 -14.88 1.88 6.37
C ALA A 84 -13.42 1.42 6.39
N LYS A 85 -12.56 2.02 5.57
CA LYS A 85 -11.13 1.70 5.54
C LYS A 85 -10.39 2.03 6.83
N THR A 86 -10.80 3.07 7.59
CA THR A 86 -10.14 3.41 8.86
C THR A 86 -10.24 2.30 9.91
N ARG A 87 -11.23 1.41 9.80
CA ARG A 87 -11.39 0.29 10.75
C ARG A 87 -10.22 -0.71 10.73
N ILE A 88 -9.42 -0.71 9.65
CA ILE A 88 -8.20 -1.53 9.57
C ILE A 88 -7.18 -1.20 10.66
N TRP A 89 -7.21 0.01 11.20
CA TRP A 89 -6.24 0.43 12.19
C TRP A 89 -6.46 -0.24 13.56
N GLY A 90 -7.65 -0.72 13.90
CA GLY A 90 -7.99 -1.10 15.27
C GLY A 90 -7.78 0.05 16.24
N THR A 91 -7.47 -0.24 17.50
CA THR A 91 -7.30 0.78 18.55
C THR A 91 -5.86 0.95 19.04
N GLN A 92 -4.99 -0.06 18.90
CA GLN A 92 -3.65 -0.11 19.50
C GLN A 92 -2.52 -0.37 18.50
N GLY A 93 -2.78 -1.04 17.39
CA GLY A 93 -1.76 -1.43 16.42
C GLY A 93 -0.98 -0.25 15.84
N LEU A 94 0.25 -0.50 15.40
CA LEU A 94 1.09 0.48 14.71
C LEU A 94 0.39 0.94 13.43
N MET A 95 0.24 2.26 13.26
CA MET A 95 -0.26 2.84 12.02
C MET A 95 0.90 3.18 11.08
N VAL A 96 0.89 2.58 9.88
CA VAL A 96 1.85 2.86 8.81
C VAL A 96 1.16 3.74 7.76
N ILE A 97 1.44 5.03 7.78
CA ILE A 97 0.70 6.09 7.09
C ILE A 97 1.39 6.49 5.78
N ASN A 98 0.66 6.48 4.69
CA ASN A 98 1.12 7.13 3.45
C ASN A 98 0.99 8.65 3.59
N ARG A 99 2.13 9.37 3.70
CA ARG A 99 2.11 10.83 3.84
C ARG A 99 1.86 11.59 2.53
N ASP A 100 1.93 10.90 1.39
CA ASP A 100 1.69 11.50 0.07
C ASP A 100 0.21 11.45 -0.33
N ASP A 101 -0.62 10.70 0.42
CA ASP A 101 -2.07 10.68 0.24
C ASP A 101 -2.73 11.54 1.33
N PRO A 102 -3.36 12.67 0.97
CA PRO A 102 -3.94 13.59 1.95
C PRO A 102 -5.04 12.97 2.81
N LEU A 103 -5.84 12.04 2.25
CA LEU A 103 -6.92 11.37 2.98
C LEU A 103 -6.34 10.36 3.97
N VAL A 104 -5.27 9.66 3.61
CA VAL A 104 -4.58 8.74 4.52
C VAL A 104 -3.81 9.53 5.59
N LEU A 105 -3.14 10.62 5.20
CA LEU A 105 -2.43 11.48 6.15
C LEU A 105 -3.40 12.08 7.20
N ALA A 106 -4.60 12.44 6.82
CA ALA A 106 -5.65 12.94 7.73
C ALA A 106 -6.10 11.90 8.77
N MET A 107 -5.77 10.61 8.60
CA MET A 107 -6.05 9.55 9.59
C MET A 107 -5.01 9.48 10.71
N THR A 108 -3.94 10.28 10.65
CA THR A 108 -2.92 10.30 11.72
C THR A 108 -3.54 10.59 13.08
N PRO A 109 -3.04 9.97 14.15
CA PRO A 109 -3.51 10.28 15.48
C PRO A 109 -3.32 11.77 15.78
N PRO A 110 -4.26 12.41 16.50
CA PRO A 110 -4.11 13.81 16.90
C PRO A 110 -2.85 14.01 17.74
N ASP A 111 -2.24 15.17 17.57
CA ASP A 111 -1.00 15.54 18.24
C ASP A 111 -1.13 15.47 19.78
N GLU A 112 -0.04 15.14 20.45
CA GLU A 112 0.01 14.96 21.92
C GLU A 112 -0.45 16.18 22.70
N SER A 113 -0.31 17.39 22.13
CA SER A 113 -0.73 18.65 22.74
C SER A 113 -2.23 18.73 23.03
N THR A 114 -3.06 17.95 22.33
CA THR A 114 -4.52 17.97 22.43
C THR A 114 -5.10 16.84 23.30
N ARG A 115 -4.26 16.00 23.91
CA ARG A 115 -4.69 14.77 24.60
C ARG A 115 -5.06 14.97 26.07
N LYS A 116 -6.10 14.24 26.48
CA LYS A 116 -6.43 14.01 27.90
C LYS A 116 -5.28 13.24 28.58
N LYS A 117 -4.85 13.70 29.76
CA LYS A 117 -3.65 13.31 30.50
C LYS A 117 -3.35 11.83 30.79
N ASN A 118 -4.21 10.87 30.36
CA ASN A 118 -4.09 9.46 30.78
C ASN A 118 -4.08 8.44 29.63
N ARG A 119 -3.79 8.81 28.39
CA ARG A 119 -3.73 7.85 27.27
C ARG A 119 -2.33 7.87 26.64
N LEU A 120 -1.67 6.70 26.60
CA LEU A 120 -0.42 6.55 25.85
C LEU A 120 -0.64 6.96 24.37
N PRO A 121 0.32 7.68 23.77
CA PRO A 121 0.24 8.04 22.37
C PRO A 121 0.20 6.78 21.52
N ARG A 122 -0.66 6.77 20.50
CA ARG A 122 -0.69 5.69 19.54
C ARG A 122 0.56 5.74 18.66
N ALA A 123 1.25 4.62 18.55
CA ALA A 123 2.43 4.52 17.71
C ALA A 123 2.04 4.63 16.22
N TRP A 124 2.74 5.47 15.49
CA TRP A 124 2.62 5.59 14.05
C TRP A 124 3.94 6.02 13.41
N LEU A 125 4.11 5.64 12.18
CA LEU A 125 5.19 6.07 11.30
C LEU A 125 4.64 6.33 9.91
N SER A 126 5.40 7.00 9.07
CA SER A 126 4.98 7.31 7.71
C SER A 126 5.92 6.75 6.64
N PHE A 127 5.39 6.62 5.43
CA PHE A 127 6.17 6.40 4.22
C PHE A 127 5.72 7.36 3.12
N GLY A 128 6.62 7.66 2.17
CA GLY A 128 6.32 8.58 1.06
C GLY A 128 7.49 8.69 0.08
N LEU A 129 7.28 9.40 -1.03
CA LEU A 129 8.28 9.61 -2.09
C LEU A 129 9.40 10.56 -1.68
N GLY A 130 9.14 11.46 -0.72
CA GLY A 130 10.15 12.38 -0.19
C GLY A 130 11.00 11.75 0.91
N MET A 131 12.00 12.52 1.36
CA MET A 131 12.83 12.16 2.51
C MET A 131 11.98 11.94 3.76
N PRO A 132 12.31 10.95 4.61
CA PRO A 132 11.69 10.79 5.91
C PRO A 132 11.95 12.01 6.80
N GLN A 133 10.97 12.36 7.63
CA GLN A 133 11.02 13.57 8.46
C GLN A 133 11.12 13.27 9.96
N ARG A 134 10.86 12.03 10.37
CA ARG A 134 10.81 11.61 11.77
C ARG A 134 11.51 10.26 11.92
N PRO A 135 12.06 9.94 13.09
CA PRO A 135 12.56 8.60 13.39
C PRO A 135 11.48 7.54 13.13
N GLY A 136 11.87 6.45 12.48
CA GLY A 136 10.99 5.37 12.09
C GLY A 136 10.31 5.55 10.71
N ASP A 137 10.26 6.76 10.16
CA ASP A 137 9.69 7.03 8.84
C ASP A 137 10.54 6.43 7.71
N TYR A 138 9.86 6.08 6.62
CA TYR A 138 10.47 5.57 5.39
C TYR A 138 10.30 6.58 4.24
N GLY A 139 11.22 6.56 3.29
CA GLY A 139 11.18 7.48 2.16
C GLY A 139 12.11 7.11 1.02
N LEU A 140 12.21 8.03 0.06
CA LEU A 140 13.16 7.96 -1.03
C LEU A 140 14.17 9.10 -0.92
N GLU A 141 15.44 8.78 -1.19
CA GLU A 141 16.54 9.75 -1.34
C GLU A 141 17.13 9.61 -2.72
N THR A 142 17.26 10.70 -3.45
CA THR A 142 18.00 10.70 -4.72
C THR A 142 19.38 11.31 -4.52
N LEU A 143 20.41 10.48 -4.71
CA LEU A 143 21.81 10.88 -4.59
C LEU A 143 22.56 10.50 -5.86
N ASN A 144 23.23 11.45 -6.49
CA ASN A 144 23.99 11.24 -7.73
C ASN A 144 23.19 10.55 -8.85
N GLY A 145 21.90 10.89 -8.98
CA GLY A 145 21.01 10.31 -9.99
C GLY A 145 20.48 8.92 -9.65
N MET A 146 20.86 8.34 -8.51
CA MET A 146 20.36 7.06 -8.03
C MET A 146 19.36 7.28 -6.89
N THR A 147 18.17 6.69 -7.01
CA THR A 147 17.12 6.75 -5.97
C THR A 147 17.25 5.56 -5.04
N TRP A 148 17.27 5.82 -3.73
CA TRP A 148 17.39 4.84 -2.65
C TRP A 148 16.11 4.77 -1.83
N LEU A 149 15.71 3.57 -1.46
CA LEU A 149 14.80 3.36 -0.35
C LEU A 149 15.56 3.65 0.94
N VAL A 150 14.99 4.51 1.79
CA VAL A 150 15.66 4.95 3.02
C VAL A 150 14.72 4.86 4.23
N ARG A 151 15.32 4.77 5.42
CA ARG A 151 14.64 4.84 6.71
C ARG A 151 15.36 5.85 7.61
N ALA A 152 14.59 6.63 8.36
CA ALA A 152 15.13 7.48 9.41
C ALA A 152 15.23 6.73 10.74
N HIS A 153 16.33 6.97 11.47
CA HIS A 153 16.55 6.56 12.84
C HIS A 153 16.81 7.78 13.72
N GLU A 154 16.66 7.64 15.00
CA GLU A 154 17.19 8.64 15.94
C GLU A 154 18.71 8.70 15.79
N ALA A 155 19.27 9.90 15.77
CA ALA A 155 20.72 10.08 15.64
C ALA A 155 21.46 9.60 16.92
N ASP A 156 20.81 9.71 18.09
CA ASP A 156 21.35 9.27 19.39
C ASP A 156 20.22 8.68 20.24
N GLU A 157 20.10 7.36 20.27
CA GLU A 157 19.10 6.62 21.07
C GLU A 157 19.37 6.73 22.60
N THR A 158 20.56 7.19 23.02
CA THR A 158 20.95 7.29 24.43
C THR A 158 20.56 8.61 25.07
N ARG A 159 20.23 9.63 24.27
CA ARG A 159 19.94 10.97 24.71
C ARG A 159 18.48 11.16 25.13
N LYS A 160 18.22 11.38 26.42
CA LYS A 160 16.89 11.82 26.89
C LYS A 160 16.58 13.21 26.36
N ARG A 161 15.56 13.31 25.52
CA ARG A 161 15.13 14.55 24.85
C ARG A 161 14.56 15.60 25.80
N ARG A 162 14.81 16.85 25.47
CA ARG A 162 14.03 18.00 25.93
C ARG A 162 12.89 18.27 24.94
N ARG A 163 11.77 18.78 25.46
CA ARG A 163 10.50 18.94 24.70
C ARG A 163 10.58 19.88 23.51
N ASP A 164 11.62 20.73 23.44
CA ASP A 164 11.81 21.79 22.43
C ASP A 164 13.00 21.54 21.49
N GLU A 165 13.62 20.35 21.51
CA GLU A 165 14.74 20.04 20.62
C GLU A 165 14.21 19.41 19.33
N GLU A 166 14.68 19.94 18.16
CA GLU A 166 14.43 19.31 16.85
C GLU A 166 15.01 17.89 16.81
N GLU A 167 14.30 16.99 16.12
CA GLU A 167 14.74 15.60 15.97
C GLU A 167 15.91 15.51 15.00
N GLU A 168 17.14 15.33 15.51
CA GLU A 168 18.24 14.89 14.66
C GLU A 168 17.96 13.47 14.19
N ILE A 169 17.80 13.30 12.88
CA ILE A 169 17.57 12.01 12.24
C ILE A 169 18.82 11.56 11.50
N HIS A 170 19.12 10.27 11.62
CA HIS A 170 20.11 9.60 10.80
C HIS A 170 19.41 8.83 9.68
N ILE A 171 19.81 9.07 8.42
CA ILE A 171 19.23 8.41 7.24
C ILE A 171 20.02 7.14 6.93
N GLN A 172 19.35 6.01 7.05
CA GLN A 172 19.87 4.72 6.62
C GLN A 172 19.41 4.41 5.20
N ARG A 173 20.34 4.28 4.26
CA ARG A 173 20.05 3.77 2.91
C ARG A 173 19.89 2.27 2.97
N LEU A 174 18.75 1.76 2.49
CA LEU A 174 18.38 0.35 2.56
C LEU A 174 18.77 -0.41 1.29
N MET A 175 18.29 0.07 0.15
CA MET A 175 18.62 -0.49 -1.17
C MET A 175 18.30 0.52 -2.27
N PRO A 176 18.97 0.43 -3.46
CA PRO A 176 18.56 1.21 -4.62
C PRO A 176 17.15 0.82 -5.09
N ALA A 177 16.35 1.82 -5.48
CA ALA A 177 14.98 1.58 -5.97
C ALA A 177 14.96 0.80 -7.30
N ASP A 178 16.00 0.93 -8.13
CA ASP A 178 16.16 0.18 -9.38
C ASP A 178 16.52 -1.30 -9.18
N ALA A 179 16.95 -1.69 -7.97
CA ALA A 179 17.13 -3.09 -7.60
C ALA A 179 15.79 -3.83 -7.40
N LEU A 180 14.67 -3.11 -7.29
CA LEU A 180 13.33 -3.71 -7.31
C LEU A 180 13.01 -4.20 -8.72
N ARG A 181 12.52 -5.43 -8.85
CA ARG A 181 12.01 -5.96 -10.13
C ARG A 181 10.68 -5.32 -10.53
N ILE A 182 9.87 -4.93 -9.56
CA ILE A 182 8.64 -4.17 -9.76
C ILE A 182 9.00 -2.69 -10.03
N ARG A 183 8.49 -2.14 -11.12
CA ARG A 183 8.88 -0.81 -11.60
C ARG A 183 7.88 0.28 -11.21
N GLY A 184 8.38 1.51 -11.10
CA GLY A 184 7.58 2.71 -10.87
C GLY A 184 7.56 3.19 -9.43
N GLU A 185 7.30 4.49 -9.23
CA GLU A 185 7.29 5.13 -7.91
C GLU A 185 6.24 4.54 -6.98
N HIS A 186 5.06 4.19 -7.52
CA HIS A 186 4.01 3.54 -6.75
C HIS A 186 4.47 2.19 -6.17
N ASN A 187 5.31 1.44 -6.90
CA ASN A 187 5.88 0.19 -6.39
C ASN A 187 7.02 0.43 -5.39
N ALA A 188 7.77 1.52 -5.52
CA ALA A 188 8.71 1.93 -4.48
C ALA A 188 7.96 2.29 -3.18
N LEU A 189 6.82 3.02 -3.26
CA LEU A 189 5.94 3.26 -2.12
C LEU A 189 5.41 1.97 -1.50
N ASN A 190 4.94 1.03 -2.32
CA ASN A 190 4.48 -0.28 -1.85
C ASN A 190 5.59 -1.05 -1.13
N ALA A 191 6.83 -0.99 -1.65
CA ALA A 191 7.99 -1.61 -1.00
C ALA A 191 8.32 -0.96 0.35
N LEU A 192 8.24 0.37 0.47
CA LEU A 192 8.42 1.07 1.75
C LEU A 192 7.34 0.67 2.78
N ALA A 193 6.08 0.60 2.36
CA ALA A 193 4.98 0.14 3.20
C ALA A 193 5.18 -1.32 3.66
N ALA A 194 5.59 -2.20 2.76
CA ALA A 194 5.88 -3.60 3.07
C ALA A 194 7.04 -3.74 4.07
N LEU A 195 8.13 -2.95 3.90
CA LEU A 195 9.23 -2.91 4.86
C LEU A 195 8.77 -2.43 6.23
N ALA A 196 7.98 -1.36 6.29
CA ALA A 196 7.47 -0.81 7.53
C ALA A 196 6.60 -1.82 8.30
N LEU A 197 5.69 -2.51 7.59
CA LEU A 197 4.85 -3.57 8.16
C LEU A 197 5.69 -4.78 8.62
N ALA A 198 6.62 -5.24 7.80
CA ALA A 198 7.45 -6.40 8.14
C ALA A 198 8.40 -6.09 9.32
N CYS A 199 8.97 -4.87 9.39
CA CYS A 199 9.79 -4.46 10.54
C CYS A 199 9.01 -4.49 11.85
N SER A 200 7.70 -4.22 11.84
CA SER A 200 6.87 -4.24 13.04
C SER A 200 6.73 -5.64 13.68
N THR A 201 7.02 -6.69 12.93
CA THR A 201 7.01 -8.08 13.43
C THR A 201 8.34 -8.51 14.07
N GLY A 202 9.34 -7.62 14.10
CA GLY A 202 10.70 -7.94 14.56
C GLY A 202 11.56 -8.70 13.54
N THR A 203 11.08 -8.86 12.30
CA THR A 203 11.85 -9.50 11.23
C THR A 203 13.13 -8.72 10.91
N GLN A 204 14.24 -9.42 10.72
CA GLN A 204 15.51 -8.80 10.39
C GLN A 204 15.50 -8.14 9.00
N LEU A 205 16.19 -7.01 8.87
CA LEU A 205 16.21 -6.20 7.64
C LEU A 205 16.76 -6.95 6.42
N ALA A 206 17.85 -7.70 6.57
CA ALA A 206 18.52 -8.33 5.43
C ALA A 206 17.64 -9.33 4.65
N PRO A 207 16.93 -10.29 5.30
CA PRO A 207 15.96 -11.14 4.58
C PRO A 207 14.83 -10.36 3.92
N MET A 208 14.34 -9.26 4.53
CA MET A 208 13.30 -8.43 3.93
C MET A 208 13.77 -7.76 2.63
N LEU A 209 14.97 -7.16 2.63
CA LEU A 209 15.56 -6.54 1.45
C LEU A 209 15.84 -7.57 0.35
N TYR A 210 16.27 -8.77 0.73
CA TYR A 210 16.41 -9.87 -0.22
C TYR A 210 15.07 -10.26 -0.85
N GLY A 211 14.03 -10.43 -0.04
CA GLY A 211 12.67 -10.73 -0.51
C GLY A 211 12.14 -9.68 -1.48
N LEU A 212 12.31 -8.39 -1.16
CA LEU A 212 11.89 -7.29 -2.05
C LEU A 212 12.63 -7.31 -3.39
N ARG A 213 13.93 -7.63 -3.40
CA ARG A 213 14.72 -7.72 -4.61
C ARG A 213 14.31 -8.89 -5.50
N GLU A 214 13.90 -10.01 -4.89
CA GLU A 214 13.48 -11.20 -5.62
C GLU A 214 12.00 -11.17 -6.03
N TYR A 215 11.19 -10.31 -5.43
CA TYR A 215 9.76 -10.19 -5.72
C TYR A 215 9.52 -9.65 -7.14
N ARG A 216 8.81 -10.43 -7.93
CA ARG A 216 8.55 -10.14 -9.36
C ARG A 216 7.24 -9.42 -9.64
N GLY A 217 6.44 -9.17 -8.62
CA GLY A 217 5.09 -8.65 -8.74
C GLY A 217 4.03 -9.75 -8.81
N GLU A 218 2.78 -9.34 -8.79
CA GLU A 218 1.62 -10.22 -8.92
C GLU A 218 1.15 -10.27 -10.38
N PRO A 219 0.60 -11.40 -10.83
CA PRO A 219 -0.03 -11.50 -12.14
C PRO A 219 -1.04 -10.38 -12.36
N HIS A 220 -1.05 -9.84 -13.57
CA HIS A 220 -1.99 -8.79 -13.99
C HIS A 220 -1.81 -7.43 -13.27
N ARG A 221 -0.71 -7.20 -12.55
CA ARG A 221 -0.38 -5.92 -11.90
C ARG A 221 0.91 -5.35 -12.49
N VAL A 222 0.78 -4.55 -13.54
CA VAL A 222 1.91 -3.99 -14.29
C VAL A 222 2.90 -5.09 -14.70
N GLU A 223 2.38 -6.27 -15.00
CA GLU A 223 3.16 -7.44 -15.36
C GLU A 223 3.72 -7.30 -16.78
N THR A 224 5.04 -7.36 -16.92
CA THR A 224 5.67 -7.44 -18.24
C THR A 224 5.51 -8.86 -18.77
N VAL A 225 4.58 -9.05 -19.71
CA VAL A 225 4.28 -10.36 -20.30
C VAL A 225 5.19 -10.73 -21.47
N ALA A 226 5.74 -9.73 -22.19
CA ALA A 226 6.68 -9.95 -23.29
C ALA A 226 7.45 -8.66 -23.63
N VAL A 227 8.62 -8.84 -24.27
CA VAL A 227 9.33 -7.79 -25.00
C VAL A 227 9.57 -8.27 -26.42
N ILE A 228 8.98 -7.61 -27.41
CA ILE A 228 9.04 -8.00 -28.82
C ILE A 228 9.42 -6.77 -29.65
N HIS A 229 10.51 -6.83 -30.40
CA HIS A 229 11.04 -5.75 -31.23
C HIS A 229 11.19 -4.41 -30.46
N ASP A 230 11.78 -4.48 -29.25
CA ASP A 230 11.95 -3.36 -28.33
C ASP A 230 10.62 -2.71 -27.86
N VAL A 231 9.50 -3.37 -28.04
CA VAL A 231 8.21 -3.01 -27.45
C VAL A 231 7.91 -3.88 -26.24
N GLU A 232 7.74 -3.26 -25.08
CA GLU A 232 7.37 -3.95 -23.85
C GLU A 232 5.85 -4.08 -23.74
N TYR A 233 5.36 -5.31 -23.58
CA TYR A 233 3.95 -5.64 -23.42
C TYR A 233 3.63 -5.83 -21.96
N ILE A 234 2.70 -5.04 -21.44
CA ILE A 234 2.36 -5.00 -20.01
C ILE A 234 0.89 -5.37 -19.83
N ASP A 235 0.63 -6.34 -18.99
CA ASP A 235 -0.69 -6.66 -18.46
C ASP A 235 -0.91 -5.97 -17.12
N ASP A 236 -1.92 -5.11 -17.06
CA ASP A 236 -2.35 -4.43 -15.85
C ASP A 236 -3.88 -4.47 -15.72
N SER A 237 -4.47 -5.61 -16.07
CA SER A 237 -5.91 -5.83 -16.04
C SER A 237 -6.51 -5.78 -14.62
N LYS A 238 -5.70 -5.87 -13.58
CA LYS A 238 -6.08 -5.61 -12.18
C LYS A 238 -6.24 -4.12 -11.85
N GLY A 239 -5.79 -3.21 -12.71
CA GLY A 239 -6.00 -1.76 -12.55
C GLY A 239 -7.43 -1.37 -12.88
N THR A 240 -8.38 -1.62 -11.98
CA THR A 240 -9.84 -1.50 -12.20
C THR A 240 -10.41 -0.15 -11.81
N ASN A 241 -9.58 0.82 -11.41
CA ASN A 241 -10.03 2.17 -11.09
C ASN A 241 -9.14 3.24 -11.73
N VAL A 242 -9.69 4.46 -11.81
CA VAL A 242 -9.04 5.62 -12.45
C VAL A 242 -7.72 5.97 -11.77
N GLY A 243 -7.66 5.98 -10.45
CA GLY A 243 -6.44 6.31 -9.70
C GLY A 243 -5.29 5.35 -9.99
N ALA A 244 -5.56 4.04 -10.02
CA ALA A 244 -4.57 3.04 -10.40
C ALA A 244 -4.10 3.23 -11.87
N THR A 245 -5.01 3.62 -12.77
CA THR A 245 -4.67 3.90 -14.18
C THR A 245 -3.76 5.13 -14.30
N VAL A 246 -4.07 6.21 -13.59
CA VAL A 246 -3.22 7.41 -13.51
C VAL A 246 -1.82 7.06 -13.03
N ALA A 247 -1.71 6.34 -11.90
CA ALA A 247 -0.43 5.96 -11.32
C ALA A 247 0.46 5.15 -12.28
N ALA A 248 -0.15 4.19 -13.01
CA ALA A 248 0.63 3.40 -13.97
C ALA A 248 0.98 4.17 -15.24
N LEU A 249 0.10 5.01 -15.78
CA LEU A 249 0.45 5.86 -16.92
C LEU A 249 1.62 6.79 -16.57
N GLN A 250 1.63 7.37 -15.38
CA GLN A 250 2.73 8.19 -14.88
C GLN A 250 4.01 7.38 -14.65
N GLY A 251 3.90 6.23 -14.02
CA GLY A 251 5.06 5.37 -13.73
C GLY A 251 5.69 4.76 -14.99
N LEU A 252 4.86 4.24 -15.91
CA LEU A 252 5.31 3.62 -17.15
C LEU A 252 5.73 4.64 -18.21
N GLY A 253 5.11 5.83 -18.21
CA GLY A 253 5.26 6.82 -19.27
C GLY A 253 6.47 7.76 -19.15
N ARG A 254 7.23 7.73 -18.05
CA ARG A 254 8.35 8.64 -17.81
C ARG A 254 9.48 8.52 -18.84
N GLN A 255 9.76 7.32 -19.29
CA GLN A 255 10.89 7.03 -20.18
C GLN A 255 10.47 6.60 -21.58
N ARG A 256 9.23 6.15 -21.75
CA ARG A 256 8.74 5.55 -23.00
C ARG A 256 7.29 5.95 -23.24
N ARG A 257 6.92 6.17 -24.51
CA ARG A 257 5.51 6.39 -24.88
C ARG A 257 4.70 5.11 -24.71
N ILE A 258 3.42 5.27 -24.44
CA ILE A 258 2.50 4.17 -24.17
C ILE A 258 1.45 4.10 -25.24
N VAL A 259 1.20 2.92 -25.79
CA VAL A 259 -0.05 2.59 -26.47
C VAL A 259 -0.94 1.89 -25.45
N VAL A 260 -2.05 2.50 -25.07
CA VAL A 260 -2.90 1.99 -24.00
C VAL A 260 -4.24 1.49 -24.52
N ILE A 261 -4.70 0.38 -23.97
CA ILE A 261 -6.06 -0.14 -24.15
C ILE A 261 -6.84 0.20 -22.87
N LEU A 262 -7.88 1.02 -23.00
CA LEU A 262 -8.73 1.44 -21.89
C LEU A 262 -10.18 0.98 -22.14
N GLY A 263 -10.87 0.61 -21.09
CA GLY A 263 -12.30 0.30 -21.20
C GLY A 263 -12.79 -0.74 -20.21
N GLY A 264 -13.97 -1.25 -20.47
CA GLY A 264 -14.73 -2.14 -19.60
C GLY A 264 -15.89 -1.43 -18.93
N ASP A 265 -16.14 -1.74 -17.65
CA ASP A 265 -17.14 -1.10 -16.79
C ASP A 265 -16.47 -0.27 -15.70
N GLY A 266 -16.52 1.04 -15.82
CA GLY A 266 -15.92 1.99 -14.87
C GLY A 266 -16.78 2.27 -13.64
N LYS A 267 -17.90 1.56 -13.45
CA LYS A 267 -18.76 1.67 -12.26
C LYS A 267 -19.12 3.12 -11.88
N GLY A 268 -19.36 3.97 -12.88
CA GLY A 268 -19.72 5.36 -12.66
C GLY A 268 -18.59 6.34 -12.32
N GLN A 269 -17.33 5.88 -12.27
CA GLN A 269 -16.18 6.73 -11.96
C GLN A 269 -16.05 7.92 -12.92
N ASP A 270 -15.44 9.02 -12.42
CA ASP A 270 -15.01 10.14 -13.24
C ASP A 270 -13.69 9.82 -13.94
N PHE A 271 -13.68 9.92 -15.28
CA PHE A 271 -12.49 9.66 -16.11
C PHE A 271 -11.64 10.92 -16.36
N SER A 272 -12.06 12.09 -15.92
CA SER A 272 -11.35 13.36 -16.13
C SER A 272 -9.89 13.34 -15.62
N PRO A 273 -9.54 12.65 -14.51
CA PRO A 273 -8.16 12.59 -14.04
C PRO A 273 -7.18 11.89 -15.01
N LEU A 274 -7.70 11.11 -15.97
CA LEU A 274 -6.87 10.45 -16.98
C LEU A 274 -6.36 11.42 -18.06
N LEU A 275 -6.97 12.59 -18.23
CA LEU A 275 -6.69 13.50 -19.31
C LEU A 275 -5.22 13.90 -19.39
N GLU A 276 -4.66 14.37 -18.28
CA GLU A 276 -3.30 14.87 -18.27
C GLU A 276 -2.24 13.77 -18.40
N PRO A 277 -2.34 12.61 -17.68
CA PRO A 277 -1.46 11.47 -17.93
C PRO A 277 -1.51 10.95 -19.37
N VAL A 278 -2.69 10.90 -19.98
CA VAL A 278 -2.85 10.47 -21.37
C VAL A 278 -2.14 11.45 -22.30
N ARG A 279 -2.37 12.75 -22.15
CA ARG A 279 -1.71 13.79 -22.96
C ARG A 279 -0.19 13.70 -22.90
N ARG A 280 0.36 13.46 -21.71
CA ARG A 280 1.81 13.47 -21.49
C ARG A 280 2.49 12.19 -21.96
N HIS A 281 1.88 11.04 -21.73
CA HIS A 281 2.57 9.77 -21.78
C HIS A 281 2.08 8.85 -22.89
N VAL A 282 0.86 9.06 -23.41
CA VAL A 282 0.23 8.12 -24.34
C VAL A 282 0.45 8.55 -25.79
N ARG A 283 0.78 7.59 -26.64
CA ARG A 283 0.86 7.74 -28.10
C ARG A 283 -0.49 7.53 -28.76
N SER A 284 -1.24 6.53 -28.31
CA SER A 284 -2.57 6.19 -28.86
C SER A 284 -3.38 5.46 -27.81
N VAL A 285 -4.69 5.70 -27.82
CA VAL A 285 -5.67 5.02 -26.95
C VAL A 285 -6.55 4.10 -27.80
N LEU A 286 -6.70 2.86 -27.38
CA LEU A 286 -7.66 1.92 -27.92
C LEU A 286 -8.77 1.75 -26.91
N LEU A 287 -9.98 2.04 -27.30
CA LEU A 287 -11.15 2.03 -26.43
C LEU A 287 -11.95 0.75 -26.67
N ILE A 288 -12.35 0.09 -25.60
CA ILE A 288 -13.18 -1.13 -25.65
C ILE A 288 -14.26 -1.10 -24.56
N GLY A 289 -15.29 -1.93 -24.75
CA GLY A 289 -16.32 -2.15 -23.71
C GLY A 289 -17.32 -1.02 -23.55
N ARG A 290 -18.08 -1.11 -22.46
CA ARG A 290 -19.29 -0.28 -22.23
C ARG A 290 -18.98 1.22 -22.07
N ASP A 291 -17.94 1.55 -21.36
CA ASP A 291 -17.62 2.95 -21.05
C ASP A 291 -16.70 3.63 -22.07
N ALA A 292 -16.43 2.98 -23.21
CA ALA A 292 -15.65 3.57 -24.30
C ALA A 292 -16.15 4.97 -24.75
N PRO A 293 -17.47 5.22 -24.89
CA PRO A 293 -17.97 6.57 -25.23
C PRO A 293 -17.64 7.61 -24.18
N ARG A 294 -17.79 7.30 -22.87
CA ARG A 294 -17.48 8.19 -21.76
C ARG A 294 -15.99 8.50 -21.66
N LEU A 295 -15.13 7.48 -21.84
CA LEU A 295 -13.68 7.65 -21.92
C LEU A 295 -13.29 8.56 -23.10
N ARG A 296 -13.93 8.38 -24.27
CA ARG A 296 -13.69 9.23 -25.43
C ARG A 296 -14.04 10.69 -25.16
N GLU A 297 -15.16 10.95 -24.51
CA GLU A 297 -15.59 12.29 -24.12
C GLU A 297 -14.60 12.92 -23.14
N ALA A 298 -14.24 12.21 -22.07
CA ALA A 298 -13.31 12.68 -21.04
C ALA A 298 -11.91 12.99 -21.60
N LEU A 299 -11.48 12.23 -22.61
CA LEU A 299 -10.13 12.36 -23.22
C LEU A 299 -10.12 13.17 -24.51
N ALA A 300 -11.25 13.75 -24.95
CA ALA A 300 -11.34 14.47 -26.24
C ALA A 300 -10.30 15.57 -26.42
N SER A 301 -9.96 16.29 -25.34
CA SER A 301 -8.98 17.37 -25.36
C SER A 301 -7.53 16.93 -25.13
N ALA A 302 -7.25 15.62 -25.03
CA ALA A 302 -5.89 15.10 -24.84
C ALA A 302 -4.98 15.29 -26.06
N GLY A 303 -5.57 15.43 -27.26
CA GLY A 303 -4.80 15.53 -28.52
C GLY A 303 -4.13 14.22 -28.92
N VAL A 304 -4.62 13.08 -28.41
CA VAL A 304 -4.08 11.74 -28.66
C VAL A 304 -5.06 10.95 -29.54
N PRO A 305 -4.59 10.25 -30.60
CA PRO A 305 -5.46 9.41 -31.43
C PRO A 305 -6.19 8.36 -30.59
N MET A 306 -7.51 8.23 -30.81
CA MET A 306 -8.37 7.26 -30.13
C MET A 306 -9.14 6.42 -31.15
N THR A 307 -9.11 5.10 -30.98
CA THR A 307 -9.79 4.14 -31.87
C THR A 307 -10.62 3.14 -31.06
N ASP A 308 -11.90 2.98 -31.43
CA ASP A 308 -12.78 1.97 -30.81
C ASP A 308 -12.51 0.57 -31.37
N LYS A 309 -12.54 -0.42 -30.50
CA LYS A 309 -12.46 -1.84 -30.85
C LYS A 309 -13.55 -2.62 -30.13
N GLN A 310 -14.06 -3.64 -30.79
CA GLN A 310 -15.14 -4.45 -30.22
C GLN A 310 -14.64 -5.49 -29.21
N THR A 311 -13.39 -5.96 -29.41
CA THR A 311 -12.84 -7.03 -28.58
C THR A 311 -11.39 -6.74 -28.17
N LEU A 312 -10.97 -7.28 -27.04
CA LEU A 312 -9.59 -7.19 -26.59
C LEU A 312 -8.57 -7.74 -27.59
N PRO A 313 -8.77 -8.91 -28.23
CA PRO A 313 -7.85 -9.39 -29.26
C PRO A 313 -7.69 -8.44 -30.47
N GLN A 314 -8.76 -7.72 -30.86
CA GLN A 314 -8.67 -6.70 -31.91
C GLN A 314 -7.85 -5.50 -31.43
N ALA A 315 -8.09 -5.03 -30.20
CA ALA A 315 -7.34 -3.93 -29.59
C ALA A 315 -5.85 -4.28 -29.48
N VAL A 316 -5.51 -5.49 -29.04
CA VAL A 316 -4.11 -5.94 -28.89
C VAL A 316 -3.40 -5.99 -30.26
N ARG A 317 -4.07 -6.49 -31.33
CA ARG A 317 -3.50 -6.49 -32.68
C ARG A 317 -3.23 -5.07 -33.20
N GLU A 318 -4.20 -4.18 -33.03
CA GLU A 318 -4.05 -2.78 -33.46
C GLU A 318 -2.97 -2.06 -32.64
N ALA A 319 -2.95 -2.26 -31.33
CA ALA A 319 -1.91 -1.71 -30.47
C ALA A 319 -0.52 -2.17 -30.91
N ARG A 320 -0.39 -3.42 -31.40
CA ARG A 320 0.87 -3.91 -31.99
C ARG A 320 1.26 -3.12 -33.24
N ALA A 321 0.31 -2.78 -34.09
CA ALA A 321 0.58 -2.03 -35.31
C ALA A 321 0.96 -0.56 -35.05
N LEU A 322 0.39 0.04 -33.98
CA LEU A 322 0.61 1.43 -33.63
C LEU A 322 1.89 1.68 -32.80
N ALA A 323 2.40 0.65 -32.14
CA ALA A 323 3.59 0.78 -31.29
C ALA A 323 4.85 0.90 -32.16
N GLN A 324 5.77 1.74 -31.68
CA GLN A 324 7.10 1.93 -32.27
C GLN A 324 8.16 1.28 -31.37
N PRO A 325 9.35 0.94 -31.91
CA PRO A 325 10.47 0.52 -31.08
C PRO A 325 10.73 1.52 -29.93
N GLY A 326 10.92 1.01 -28.74
CA GLY A 326 11.03 1.84 -27.54
C GLY A 326 9.73 2.18 -26.83
N ASP A 327 8.56 1.81 -27.38
CA ASP A 327 7.26 2.04 -26.73
C ASP A 327 6.92 0.96 -25.69
N ARG A 328 5.95 1.28 -24.83
CA ARG A 328 5.23 0.33 -23.97
C ARG A 328 3.81 0.14 -24.44
N LYS A 329 3.33 -1.07 -24.36
CA LYS A 329 1.91 -1.39 -24.50
C LYS A 329 1.36 -1.80 -23.17
N SER A 330 0.31 -1.16 -22.72
CA SER A 330 -0.38 -1.54 -21.51
C SER A 330 -1.85 -1.86 -21.81
N THR A 331 -2.33 -2.98 -21.30
CA THR A 331 -3.75 -3.31 -21.26
C THR A 331 -4.27 -2.97 -19.87
N ARG A 332 -5.30 -2.13 -19.81
CA ARG A 332 -6.05 -1.85 -18.62
C ARG A 332 -7.52 -2.06 -18.91
N LEU A 333 -8.08 -2.99 -18.20
CA LEU A 333 -9.48 -3.35 -18.32
C LEU A 333 -10.10 -3.25 -16.93
N ASN A 334 -11.13 -2.42 -16.83
CA ASN A 334 -12.08 -2.61 -15.76
C ASN A 334 -12.80 -3.93 -16.06
N SER A 335 -12.55 -4.95 -15.27
CA SER A 335 -13.24 -6.22 -15.39
C SER A 335 -14.73 -6.02 -15.11
N SER A 336 -15.52 -6.48 -16.03
CA SER A 336 -16.95 -6.75 -15.81
C SER A 336 -17.14 -7.81 -14.75
#